data_30a79075bde17e215a9d201afe6e075c
#
_entry.id   30a79075bde17e215a9d201afe6e075c
#
_cell.length_a   1.000
_cell.length_b   1.000
_cell.length_c   1.000
_cell.angle_alpha   90.00
_cell.angle_beta   90.00
_cell.angle_gamma   90.00
#
_symmetry.space_group_name_H-M   'P 1'
#
loop_
_entity.id
_entity.type
_entity.pdbx_description
1 polymer ?
#
loop_
_entity_poly.entity_id
_entity_poly.type
_entity_poly.pdbx_seq_one_letter_code
_entity_poly.pdbx_strand_id
1 'polypeptide(L)'
;MNKELRYSESPSTEVSRTIPASPEVLWALLSDINLPARFSNEFKGAEWLDGASAPAVGARFRGTNEHSHIGNWSSESTITVFEPQQHIEWQVDGGGGPAATWGFRLEGTTDGTVVTQYCTLGPGRSGLNAAIENRPDKEHKIIAYRLEEHAANMERNLEGIASLI
;
A
#
# COMPACT_ATOMS: atom_id res chain seq x y z
N MET A 1 -6.14 15.24 22.91
CA MET A 1 -4.72 15.36 22.52
C MET A 1 -4.38 14.35 21.45
N ASN A 2 -3.75 14.78 20.38
CA ASN A 2 -3.28 13.87 19.36
C ASN A 2 -2.06 13.11 19.88
N LYS A 3 -2.10 11.78 19.76
CA LYS A 3 -0.97 10.93 20.11
C LYS A 3 0.19 11.18 19.15
N GLU A 4 1.41 11.30 19.65
CA GLU A 4 2.59 11.37 18.80
C GLU A 4 2.81 10.04 18.07
N LEU A 5 3.08 10.13 16.78
CA LEU A 5 3.38 8.95 15.98
C LEU A 5 4.79 8.43 16.26
N ARG A 6 4.90 7.13 16.42
CA ARG A 6 6.18 6.42 16.62
C ARG A 6 6.26 5.25 15.66
N TYR A 7 7.37 5.10 15.00
CA TYR A 7 7.60 4.02 14.04
C TYR A 7 7.43 2.64 14.69
N SER A 8 7.89 2.49 15.92
CA SER A 8 7.78 1.24 16.69
C SER A 8 6.34 0.81 16.99
N GLU A 9 5.37 1.70 16.84
CA GLU A 9 3.95 1.42 17.08
C GLU A 9 3.18 1.11 15.80
N SER A 10 3.89 0.92 14.69
CA SER A 10 3.32 0.57 13.39
C SER A 10 2.19 1.52 12.97
N PRO A 11 2.50 2.82 12.79
CA PRO A 11 1.48 3.80 12.41
C PRO A 11 0.91 3.49 11.03
N SER A 12 -0.37 3.76 10.85
CA SER A 12 -1.08 3.42 9.61
C SER A 12 -1.98 4.56 9.13
N THR A 13 -2.37 4.47 7.87
CA THR A 13 -3.39 5.33 7.27
C THR A 13 -4.23 4.51 6.31
N GLU A 14 -5.46 4.94 6.09
CA GLU A 14 -6.35 4.31 5.13
C GLU A 14 -7.26 5.33 4.47
N VAL A 15 -7.70 4.99 3.26
CA VAL A 15 -8.70 5.76 2.52
C VAL A 15 -9.78 4.81 2.01
N SER A 16 -11.00 5.28 1.94
CA SER A 16 -12.14 4.49 1.46
C SER A 16 -12.94 5.27 0.44
N ARG A 17 -13.55 4.54 -0.49
CA ARG A 17 -14.45 5.12 -1.49
C ARG A 17 -15.52 4.09 -1.84
N THR A 18 -16.76 4.53 -1.95
CA THR A 18 -17.83 3.71 -2.51
C THR A 18 -17.79 3.82 -4.03
N ILE A 19 -17.66 2.68 -4.70
CA ILE A 19 -17.58 2.61 -6.17
C ILE A 19 -18.80 1.84 -6.66
N PRO A 20 -19.53 2.34 -7.69
CA PRO A 20 -20.77 1.72 -8.16
C PRO A 20 -20.49 0.50 -9.06
N ALA A 21 -19.86 -0.51 -8.49
CA ALA A 21 -19.55 -1.78 -9.15
C ALA A 21 -19.59 -2.90 -8.10
N SER A 22 -19.77 -4.13 -8.55
CA SER A 22 -19.76 -5.29 -7.66
C SER A 22 -18.35 -5.61 -7.17
N PRO A 23 -18.22 -6.29 -6.01
CA PRO A 23 -16.89 -6.75 -5.56
C PRO A 23 -16.18 -7.62 -6.60
N GLU A 24 -16.91 -8.42 -7.37
CA GLU A 24 -16.36 -9.26 -8.43
C GLU A 24 -15.66 -8.45 -9.52
N VAL A 25 -16.33 -7.41 -10.01
CA VAL A 25 -15.77 -6.51 -11.04
C VAL A 25 -14.54 -5.80 -10.52
N LEU A 26 -14.61 -5.27 -9.29
CA LEU A 26 -13.49 -4.54 -8.70
C LEU A 26 -12.33 -5.45 -8.35
N TRP A 27 -12.60 -6.69 -7.94
CA TRP A 27 -11.56 -7.66 -7.62
C TRP A 27 -10.64 -7.94 -8.81
N ALA A 28 -11.22 -8.04 -10.01
CA ALA A 28 -10.44 -8.26 -11.23
C ALA A 28 -9.40 -7.14 -11.44
N LEU A 29 -9.74 -5.91 -11.05
CA LEU A 29 -8.82 -4.76 -11.12
C LEU A 29 -7.82 -4.77 -9.96
N LEU A 30 -8.29 -4.96 -8.74
CA LEU A 30 -7.47 -4.85 -7.52
C LEU A 30 -6.46 -5.97 -7.36
N SER A 31 -6.70 -7.12 -7.96
CA SER A 31 -5.76 -8.24 -7.93
C SER A 31 -4.63 -8.13 -8.96
N ASP A 32 -4.65 -7.10 -9.80
CA ASP A 32 -3.54 -6.78 -10.71
C ASP A 32 -2.49 -5.96 -9.95
N ILE A 33 -1.31 -6.55 -9.73
CA ILE A 33 -0.22 -5.88 -8.99
C ILE A 33 0.31 -4.63 -9.69
N ASN A 34 0.01 -4.45 -10.98
CA ASN A 34 0.40 -3.28 -11.76
C ASN A 34 -0.65 -2.18 -11.78
N LEU A 35 -1.85 -2.41 -11.25
CA LEU A 35 -2.91 -1.42 -11.28
C LEU A 35 -2.50 -0.09 -10.61
N PRO A 36 -1.91 -0.07 -9.40
CA PRO A 36 -1.55 1.19 -8.77
C PRO A 36 -0.55 2.04 -9.56
N ALA A 37 0.26 1.43 -10.41
CA ALA A 37 1.23 2.16 -11.24
C ALA A 37 0.54 3.10 -12.24
N ARG A 38 -0.71 2.85 -12.56
CA ARG A 38 -1.48 3.69 -13.50
C ARG A 38 -1.87 5.04 -12.87
N PHE A 39 -1.92 5.13 -11.56
CA PHE A 39 -2.49 6.27 -10.85
C PHE A 39 -1.55 6.89 -9.81
N SER A 40 -0.66 6.10 -9.23
CA SER A 40 0.28 6.57 -8.22
C SER A 40 1.32 7.50 -8.82
N ASN A 41 1.73 8.51 -8.07
CA ASN A 41 2.86 9.35 -8.43
C ASN A 41 4.21 8.70 -8.11
N GLU A 42 4.21 7.64 -7.34
CA GLU A 42 5.43 7.03 -6.80
C GLU A 42 5.65 5.62 -7.36
N PHE A 43 4.66 4.75 -7.27
CA PHE A 43 4.76 3.37 -7.75
C PHE A 43 4.72 3.30 -9.27
N LYS A 44 5.70 2.62 -9.89
CA LYS A 44 5.88 2.59 -11.34
C LYS A 44 5.59 1.24 -11.99
N GLY A 45 5.49 0.18 -11.23
CA GLY A 45 5.16 -1.13 -11.74
C GLY A 45 5.71 -2.25 -10.88
N ALA A 46 5.27 -3.46 -11.19
CA ALA A 46 5.69 -4.67 -10.47
C ALA A 46 5.90 -5.83 -11.43
N GLU A 47 6.74 -6.78 -11.01
CA GLU A 47 6.96 -8.03 -11.72
C GLU A 47 6.92 -9.20 -10.73
N TRP A 48 6.37 -10.32 -11.18
CA TRP A 48 6.35 -11.53 -10.36
C TRP A 48 7.76 -12.13 -10.21
N LEU A 49 8.01 -12.72 -9.06
CA LEU A 49 9.26 -13.38 -8.72
C LEU A 49 9.03 -14.89 -8.51
N ASP A 50 10.12 -15.66 -8.52
CA ASP A 50 10.13 -17.08 -8.14
C ASP A 50 9.13 -17.96 -8.91
N GLY A 51 8.90 -17.60 -10.20
CA GLY A 51 8.00 -18.36 -11.07
C GLY A 51 6.51 -18.08 -10.86
N ALA A 52 6.15 -17.15 -9.99
CA ALA A 52 4.75 -16.74 -9.81
C ALA A 52 4.22 -16.06 -11.08
N SER A 53 2.93 -16.25 -11.36
CA SER A 53 2.27 -15.63 -12.52
C SER A 53 0.91 -15.03 -12.16
N ALA A 54 0.47 -15.21 -10.91
CA ALA A 54 -0.82 -14.74 -10.42
C ALA A 54 -0.77 -14.54 -8.91
N PRO A 55 -1.63 -13.69 -8.34
CA PRO A 55 -1.67 -13.49 -6.91
C PRO A 55 -2.16 -14.73 -6.16
N ALA A 56 -1.48 -15.05 -5.07
CA ALA A 56 -1.82 -16.11 -4.14
C ALA A 56 -1.04 -15.86 -2.85
N VAL A 57 -1.48 -16.41 -1.74
CA VAL A 57 -0.69 -16.33 -0.48
C VAL A 57 0.68 -16.96 -0.72
N GLY A 58 1.73 -16.24 -0.37
CA GLY A 58 3.12 -16.66 -0.57
C GLY A 58 3.73 -16.23 -1.90
N ALA A 59 2.93 -15.75 -2.87
CA ALA A 59 3.46 -15.22 -4.12
C ALA A 59 4.26 -13.94 -3.86
N ARG A 60 5.41 -13.82 -4.52
CA ARG A 60 6.33 -12.69 -4.34
C ARG A 60 6.40 -11.85 -5.61
N PHE A 61 6.59 -10.57 -5.43
CA PHE A 61 6.77 -9.64 -6.55
C PHE A 61 7.75 -8.53 -6.17
N ARG A 62 8.35 -7.92 -7.20
CA ARG A 62 9.23 -6.76 -7.04
C ARG A 62 8.51 -5.53 -7.57
N GLY A 63 8.40 -4.49 -6.74
CA GLY A 63 7.86 -3.19 -7.12
C GLY A 63 8.97 -2.17 -7.35
N THR A 64 8.76 -1.28 -8.31
CA THR A 64 9.68 -0.18 -8.62
C THR A 64 9.01 1.14 -8.29
N ASN A 65 9.74 2.04 -7.65
CA ASN A 65 9.24 3.32 -7.18
C ASN A 65 10.17 4.46 -7.58
N GLU A 66 9.59 5.65 -7.74
CA GLU A 66 10.32 6.89 -7.98
C GLU A 66 9.76 7.98 -7.07
N HIS A 67 10.63 8.77 -6.46
CA HIS A 67 10.24 9.89 -5.61
C HIS A 67 11.26 11.01 -5.72
N SER A 68 10.78 12.26 -5.83
CA SER A 68 11.63 13.42 -6.06
C SER A 68 12.70 13.66 -4.99
N HIS A 69 12.42 13.28 -3.74
CA HIS A 69 13.34 13.46 -2.61
C HIS A 69 14.06 12.19 -2.18
N ILE A 70 13.47 11.03 -2.43
CA ILE A 70 14.00 9.73 -2.02
C ILE A 70 14.85 9.11 -3.13
N GLY A 71 14.50 9.39 -4.39
CA GLY A 71 15.13 8.79 -5.57
C GLY A 71 14.35 7.57 -6.06
N ASN A 72 15.05 6.71 -6.78
CA ASN A 72 14.45 5.49 -7.34
C ASN A 72 14.88 4.28 -6.52
N TRP A 73 13.92 3.40 -6.24
CA TRP A 73 14.22 2.16 -5.53
C TRP A 73 13.27 1.05 -5.95
N SER A 74 13.65 -0.17 -5.65
CA SER A 74 12.78 -1.33 -5.78
C SER A 74 12.66 -2.03 -4.43
N SER A 75 11.55 -2.71 -4.22
CA SER A 75 11.31 -3.51 -3.03
C SER A 75 10.65 -4.82 -3.40
N GLU A 76 10.89 -5.85 -2.61
CA GLU A 76 10.27 -7.14 -2.79
C GLU A 76 9.17 -7.31 -1.75
N SER A 77 8.06 -7.92 -2.16
CA SER A 77 6.89 -8.10 -1.32
C SER A 77 6.36 -9.51 -1.42
N THR A 78 5.69 -9.95 -0.36
CA THR A 78 5.02 -11.25 -0.30
C THR A 78 3.54 -11.03 0.00
N ILE A 79 2.67 -11.67 -0.78
CA ILE A 79 1.22 -11.63 -0.51
C ILE A 79 0.95 -12.48 0.73
N THR A 80 0.33 -11.87 1.73
CA THR A 80 0.05 -12.50 3.02
C THR A 80 -1.41 -12.86 3.22
N VAL A 81 -2.32 -12.13 2.55
CA VAL A 81 -3.77 -12.39 2.55
C VAL A 81 -4.26 -12.37 1.12
N PHE A 82 -5.03 -13.37 0.74
CA PHE A 82 -5.68 -13.42 -0.56
C PHE A 82 -7.05 -14.10 -0.42
N GLU A 83 -8.07 -13.28 -0.17
CA GLU A 83 -9.44 -13.69 -0.03
C GLU A 83 -10.25 -13.07 -1.19
N PRO A 84 -10.52 -13.83 -2.27
CA PRO A 84 -11.16 -13.28 -3.46
C PRO A 84 -12.40 -12.45 -3.16
N GLN A 85 -12.47 -11.27 -3.78
CA GLN A 85 -13.55 -10.30 -3.64
C GLN A 85 -13.68 -9.65 -2.25
N GLN A 86 -12.76 -9.94 -1.33
CA GLN A 86 -12.82 -9.44 0.04
C GLN A 86 -11.56 -8.72 0.50
N HIS A 87 -10.39 -9.36 0.34
CA HIS A 87 -9.18 -8.82 0.95
C HIS A 87 -7.91 -9.34 0.25
N ILE A 88 -7.04 -8.43 -0.14
CA ILE A 88 -5.68 -8.73 -0.56
C ILE A 88 -4.72 -7.88 0.26
N GLU A 89 -3.66 -8.52 0.78
CA GLU A 89 -2.64 -7.84 1.57
C GLU A 89 -1.27 -8.36 1.18
N TRP A 90 -0.28 -7.47 1.18
CA TRP A 90 1.11 -7.86 0.98
C TRP A 90 2.01 -7.10 1.94
N GLN A 91 3.13 -7.72 2.29
CA GLN A 91 4.15 -7.13 3.14
C GLN A 91 5.41 -6.88 2.33
N VAL A 92 5.93 -5.67 2.44
CA VAL A 92 7.20 -5.26 1.83
C VAL A 92 8.33 -5.72 2.74
N ASP A 93 9.32 -6.39 2.17
CA ASP A 93 10.48 -6.87 2.93
C ASP A 93 11.24 -5.71 3.56
N GLY A 94 11.58 -5.88 4.83
CA GLY A 94 12.39 -4.93 5.59
C GLY A 94 13.40 -5.65 6.46
N GLY A 95 14.15 -4.91 7.25
CA GLY A 95 15.08 -5.47 8.22
C GLY A 95 14.36 -5.86 9.51
N GLY A 96 14.33 -7.15 9.85
CA GLY A 96 13.71 -7.64 11.08
C GLY A 96 12.19 -7.66 11.06
N GLY A 97 11.56 -7.63 9.89
CA GLY A 97 10.12 -7.63 9.71
C GLY A 97 9.71 -6.82 8.50
N PRO A 98 8.41 -6.62 8.25
CA PRO A 98 7.96 -5.84 7.09
C PRO A 98 8.32 -4.37 7.24
N ALA A 99 8.81 -3.78 6.16
CA ALA A 99 9.01 -2.33 6.07
C ALA A 99 7.67 -1.61 6.02
N ALA A 100 6.69 -2.23 5.35
CA ALA A 100 5.33 -1.74 5.26
C ALA A 100 4.38 -2.89 4.94
N THR A 101 3.12 -2.71 5.28
CA THR A 101 2.02 -3.62 4.92
C THR A 101 0.98 -2.81 4.18
N TRP A 102 0.59 -3.29 3.00
CA TRP A 102 -0.39 -2.67 2.13
C TRP A 102 -1.53 -3.62 1.84
N GLY A 103 -2.71 -3.10 1.65
CA GLY A 103 -3.82 -3.95 1.25
C GLY A 103 -5.04 -3.20 0.77
N PHE A 104 -5.98 -3.98 0.23
CA PHE A 104 -7.31 -3.55 -0.14
C PHE A 104 -8.33 -4.44 0.53
N ARG A 105 -9.37 -3.83 1.09
CA ARG A 105 -10.56 -4.53 1.58
C ARG A 105 -11.76 -4.07 0.78
N LEU A 106 -12.66 -5.00 0.47
CA LEU A 106 -13.89 -4.74 -0.27
C LEU A 106 -15.09 -5.18 0.56
N GLU A 107 -16.10 -4.32 0.60
CA GLU A 107 -17.36 -4.63 1.26
C GLU A 107 -18.51 -4.24 0.32
N GLY A 108 -19.28 -5.25 -0.12
CA GLY A 108 -20.45 -5.01 -0.97
C GLY A 108 -21.56 -4.31 -0.19
N THR A 109 -22.22 -3.35 -0.84
CA THR A 109 -23.34 -2.60 -0.30
C THR A 109 -24.43 -2.50 -1.35
N THR A 110 -25.59 -1.92 -0.98
CA THR A 110 -26.67 -1.67 -1.95
C THR A 110 -26.29 -0.68 -3.04
N ASP A 111 -25.32 0.20 -2.77
CA ASP A 111 -24.86 1.27 -3.69
C ASP A 111 -23.62 0.89 -4.50
N GLY A 112 -23.11 -0.33 -4.32
CA GLY A 112 -21.88 -0.80 -4.96
C GLY A 112 -20.96 -1.48 -3.97
N THR A 113 -19.69 -1.08 -3.98
CA THR A 113 -18.68 -1.65 -3.08
C THR A 113 -17.91 -0.54 -2.38
N VAL A 114 -17.76 -0.65 -1.07
CA VAL A 114 -16.82 0.19 -0.33
C VAL A 114 -15.43 -0.44 -0.49
N VAL A 115 -14.53 0.27 -1.14
CA VAL A 115 -13.14 -0.14 -1.31
C VAL A 115 -12.29 0.68 -0.34
N THR A 116 -11.54 -0.02 0.52
CA THR A 116 -10.58 0.60 1.44
C THR A 116 -9.18 0.17 1.06
N GLN A 117 -8.30 1.13 0.84
CA GLN A 117 -6.86 0.87 0.70
C GLN A 117 -6.18 1.35 1.97
N TYR A 118 -5.23 0.59 2.48
CA TYR A 118 -4.51 0.93 3.70
C TYR A 118 -3.01 0.65 3.58
N CYS A 119 -2.25 1.37 4.41
CA CYS A 119 -0.81 1.17 4.56
C CYS A 119 -0.44 1.28 6.04
N THR A 120 0.33 0.30 6.52
CA THR A 120 0.92 0.30 7.86
C THR A 120 2.42 0.35 7.71
N LEU A 121 3.08 1.28 8.40
CA LEU A 121 4.54 1.43 8.38
C LEU A 121 5.20 0.53 9.42
N GLY A 122 6.28 -0.14 9.04
CA GLY A 122 7.07 -0.97 9.94
C GLY A 122 6.35 -2.23 10.43
N PRO A 123 6.81 -2.81 11.56
CA PRO A 123 7.91 -2.36 12.41
C PRO A 123 9.31 -2.71 11.91
N GLY A 124 9.42 -3.41 10.78
CA GLY A 124 10.71 -3.71 10.17
C GLY A 124 11.41 -2.46 9.64
N ARG A 125 12.72 -2.56 9.47
CA ARG A 125 13.52 -1.42 9.04
C ARG A 125 13.22 -1.04 7.58
N SER A 126 13.07 0.26 7.35
CA SER A 126 12.84 0.86 6.03
C SER A 126 13.70 2.11 5.85
N GLY A 127 13.56 2.78 4.72
CA GLY A 127 14.24 4.06 4.48
C GLY A 127 13.89 5.16 5.48
N LEU A 128 12.69 5.11 6.08
CA LEU A 128 12.29 6.08 7.10
C LEU A 128 13.15 6.02 8.36
N ASN A 129 13.68 4.85 8.70
CA ASN A 129 14.51 4.70 9.89
C ASN A 129 15.77 5.55 9.83
N ALA A 130 16.40 5.65 8.64
CA ALA A 130 17.56 6.50 8.46
C ALA A 130 17.22 7.99 8.71
N ALA A 131 16.08 8.44 8.20
CA ALA A 131 15.62 9.82 8.41
C ALA A 131 15.31 10.09 9.89
N ILE A 132 14.65 9.15 10.56
CA ILE A 132 14.31 9.25 11.98
C ILE A 132 15.57 9.23 12.85
N GLU A 133 16.52 8.34 12.57
CA GLU A 133 17.79 8.25 13.31
C GLU A 133 18.60 9.53 13.18
N ASN A 134 18.57 10.17 12.02
CA ASN A 134 19.25 11.44 11.77
C ASN A 134 18.57 12.61 12.49
N ARG A 135 17.25 12.56 12.66
CA ARG A 135 16.48 13.61 13.35
C ARG A 135 15.40 12.97 14.25
N PRO A 136 15.81 12.33 15.35
CA PRO A 136 14.85 11.66 16.25
C PRO A 136 13.83 12.61 16.89
N ASP A 137 14.18 13.88 17.03
CA ASP A 137 13.27 14.93 17.49
C ASP A 137 12.12 15.21 16.52
N LYS A 138 12.25 14.76 15.25
CA LYS A 138 11.26 14.96 14.19
C LYS A 138 10.50 13.69 13.82
N GLU A 139 10.63 12.62 14.57
CA GLU A 139 10.00 11.33 14.25
C GLU A 139 8.53 11.46 13.91
N HIS A 140 7.74 12.10 14.75
CA HIS A 140 6.32 12.33 14.53
C HIS A 140 6.04 13.02 13.18
N LYS A 141 6.78 14.09 12.89
CA LYS A 141 6.59 14.87 11.66
C LYS A 141 7.00 14.09 10.41
N ILE A 142 8.09 13.33 10.49
CA ILE A 142 8.58 12.49 9.39
C ILE A 142 7.53 11.44 9.04
N ILE A 143 6.98 10.77 10.06
CA ILE A 143 5.94 9.76 9.87
C ILE A 143 4.66 10.40 9.34
N ALA A 144 4.20 11.49 9.94
CA ALA A 144 2.98 12.18 9.52
C ALA A 144 3.05 12.59 8.05
N TYR A 145 4.17 13.16 7.64
CA TYR A 145 4.39 13.57 6.24
C TYR A 145 4.32 12.36 5.31
N ARG A 146 4.98 11.26 5.66
CA ARG A 146 4.98 10.05 4.81
C ARG A 146 3.59 9.42 4.71
N LEU A 147 2.83 9.38 5.81
CA LEU A 147 1.46 8.89 5.78
C LEU A 147 0.55 9.76 4.91
N GLU A 148 0.75 11.08 4.92
CA GLU A 148 0.01 11.99 4.04
C GLU A 148 0.32 11.72 2.57
N GLU A 149 1.58 11.49 2.21
CA GLU A 149 1.97 11.12 0.85
C GLU A 149 1.30 9.82 0.42
N HIS A 150 1.31 8.81 1.29
CA HIS A 150 0.65 7.53 1.01
C HIS A 150 -0.87 7.70 0.86
N ALA A 151 -1.50 8.46 1.75
CA ALA A 151 -2.94 8.73 1.66
C ALA A 151 -3.30 9.41 0.33
N ALA A 152 -2.51 10.39 -0.10
CA ALA A 152 -2.73 11.08 -1.38
C ALA A 152 -2.61 10.12 -2.57
N ASN A 153 -1.63 9.20 -2.55
CA ASN A 153 -1.49 8.19 -3.59
C ASN A 153 -2.66 7.19 -3.57
N MET A 154 -3.11 6.78 -2.38
CA MET A 154 -4.27 5.89 -2.25
C MET A 154 -5.56 6.55 -2.75
N GLU A 155 -5.76 7.84 -2.47
CA GLU A 155 -6.87 8.60 -3.03
C GLU A 155 -6.85 8.58 -4.56
N ARG A 156 -5.70 8.81 -5.16
CA ARG A 156 -5.53 8.74 -6.62
C ARG A 156 -5.84 7.35 -7.17
N ASN A 157 -5.42 6.31 -6.46
CA ASN A 157 -5.71 4.92 -6.86
C ASN A 157 -7.22 4.67 -6.87
N LEU A 158 -7.91 5.03 -5.79
CA LEU A 158 -9.36 4.80 -5.69
C LEU A 158 -10.15 5.64 -6.71
N GLU A 159 -9.75 6.88 -6.91
CA GLU A 159 -10.34 7.74 -7.94
C GLU A 159 -10.13 7.15 -9.33
N GLY A 160 -8.91 6.69 -9.61
CA GLY A 160 -8.56 6.05 -10.87
C GLY A 160 -9.35 4.77 -11.12
N ILE A 161 -9.47 3.91 -10.10
CA ILE A 161 -10.27 2.68 -10.18
C ILE A 161 -11.74 3.03 -10.49
N ALA A 162 -12.30 4.03 -9.81
CA ALA A 162 -13.67 4.48 -10.05
C ALA A 162 -13.85 4.96 -11.49
N SER A 163 -12.83 5.59 -12.08
CA SER A 163 -12.89 6.08 -13.46
C SER A 163 -12.91 4.96 -14.52
N LEU A 164 -12.55 3.74 -14.13
CA LEU A 164 -12.55 2.58 -15.02
C LEU A 164 -13.89 1.83 -15.06
N ILE A 165 -14.85 2.24 -14.25
CA ILE A 165 -16.16 1.61 -14.13
C ILE A 165 -17.17 2.24 -15.11
#